data_d173738c97aec7776e023cc14ef72f3b
#
_entry.id   d173738c97aec7776e023cc14ef72f3b
#
_cell.length_a   1.000
_cell.length_b   1.000
_cell.length_c   1.000
_cell.angle_alpha   90.00
_cell.angle_beta   90.00
_cell.angle_gamma   90.00
#
_symmetry.space_group_name_H-M   'P 1'
#
loop_
_entity.id
_entity.type
_entity.pdbx_description
1 polymer ?
#
loop_
_entity_poly.entity_id
_entity_poly.type
_entity_poly.pdbx_seq_one_letter_code
_entity_poly.pdbx_strand_id
1 'polypeptide(L)'
;MIHIIYMAAGNSRRFGSNKLFYELDGKPMYRHLLDHLIEIKDRYNNLENIRTNKRLDSDEMDTDTVIDTYIGTDIDLSKKAEKNTKNAESNSPLIDITVVTRYREILDYCAGIPDCRVVLSPDSEKGISYTIKAGIMAVQEQKKKNDVRQKKQEKSSDVSQNSAETEEYYMFAVADQPYLKSQSVIKLIDKVLENTGGEQLVFSLCCGDAVGNPCVFNSSLIPQLLSLEGDKGGRSVAKKHDCVYVDIADESELMDIDTLSKSKQTGTL
;
A
#
# COMPACT_ATOMS: atom_id res chain seq x y z
N MET A 1 2.91 5.92 -9.51
CA MET A 1 3.38 4.85 -8.60
C MET A 1 2.76 5.00 -7.21
N ILE A 2 2.36 3.91 -6.55
CA ILE A 2 1.78 3.96 -5.19
C ILE A 2 2.67 3.17 -4.22
N HIS A 3 3.15 3.85 -3.17
CA HIS A 3 3.92 3.25 -2.07
C HIS A 3 2.99 2.96 -0.90
N ILE A 4 2.68 1.69 -0.65
CA ILE A 4 1.86 1.28 0.50
C ILE A 4 2.77 1.16 1.73
N ILE A 5 2.53 1.98 2.75
CA ILE A 5 3.16 1.91 4.05
C ILE A 5 2.18 1.24 5.01
N TYR A 6 2.44 -0.04 5.31
CA TYR A 6 1.63 -0.81 6.24
C TYR A 6 2.13 -0.64 7.67
N MET A 7 1.34 0.01 8.51
CA MET A 7 1.73 0.39 9.86
C MET A 7 1.34 -0.69 10.88
N ALA A 8 2.29 -1.54 11.24
CA ALA A 8 2.14 -2.66 12.18
C ALA A 8 3.01 -2.50 13.44
N ALA A 9 3.00 -1.30 14.04
CA ALA A 9 3.86 -0.95 15.17
C ALA A 9 3.09 -0.42 16.40
N GLY A 10 1.78 -0.54 16.45
CA GLY A 10 0.91 -0.02 17.50
C GLY A 10 1.22 -0.58 18.89
N ASN A 11 1.06 0.24 19.94
CA ASN A 11 1.42 -0.09 21.33
C ASN A 11 0.41 -0.97 22.08
N SER A 12 -0.79 -1.18 21.54
CA SER A 12 -1.87 -2.03 22.13
C SER A 12 -2.17 -1.76 23.62
N ARG A 13 -1.92 -0.55 24.14
CA ARG A 13 -1.97 -0.22 25.58
C ARG A 13 -3.32 -0.55 26.24
N ARG A 14 -4.43 -0.50 25.48
CA ARG A 14 -5.80 -0.74 25.98
C ARG A 14 -6.28 -2.18 25.81
N PHE A 15 -5.54 -2.99 25.08
CA PHE A 15 -5.95 -4.33 24.71
C PHE A 15 -5.57 -5.41 25.77
N GLY A 16 -4.64 -5.08 26.68
CA GLY A 16 -4.14 -5.99 27.72
C GLY A 16 -3.06 -6.97 27.23
N SER A 17 -2.89 -7.10 25.92
CA SER A 17 -1.85 -7.87 25.23
C SER A 17 -1.50 -7.17 23.91
N ASN A 18 -0.60 -7.74 23.12
CA ASN A 18 -0.34 -7.19 21.80
C ASN A 18 -1.48 -7.54 20.83
N LYS A 19 -2.36 -6.58 20.53
CA LYS A 19 -3.54 -6.78 19.69
C LYS A 19 -3.21 -7.30 18.30
N LEU A 20 -2.04 -6.98 17.74
CA LEU A 20 -1.66 -7.40 16.39
C LEU A 20 -1.48 -8.92 16.27
N PHE A 21 -1.17 -9.60 17.38
CA PHE A 21 -1.04 -11.05 17.44
C PHE A 21 -2.32 -11.75 17.96
N TYR A 22 -3.36 -10.99 18.28
CA TYR A 22 -4.63 -11.57 18.62
C TYR A 22 -5.21 -12.32 17.43
N GLU A 23 -5.58 -13.59 17.64
CA GLU A 23 -6.19 -14.40 16.61
C GLU A 23 -7.65 -14.00 16.40
N LEU A 24 -7.96 -13.59 15.18
CA LEU A 24 -9.29 -13.29 14.70
C LEU A 24 -9.55 -14.25 13.53
N ASP A 25 -10.61 -15.05 13.64
CA ASP A 25 -10.98 -16.05 12.61
C ASP A 25 -9.80 -16.98 12.22
N GLY A 26 -9.00 -17.39 13.20
CA GLY A 26 -7.87 -18.31 13.02
C GLY A 26 -6.61 -17.67 12.39
N LYS A 27 -6.56 -16.35 12.28
CA LYS A 27 -5.44 -15.61 11.70
C LYS A 27 -5.05 -14.44 12.61
N PRO A 28 -3.74 -14.17 12.87
CA PRO A 28 -3.31 -12.99 13.61
C PRO A 28 -3.82 -11.69 12.96
N MET A 29 -4.29 -10.76 13.78
CA MET A 29 -4.93 -9.52 13.31
C MET A 29 -4.11 -8.78 12.24
N TYR A 30 -2.79 -8.67 12.41
CA TYR A 30 -1.93 -7.97 11.45
C TYR A 30 -1.91 -8.60 10.06
N ARG A 31 -2.30 -9.88 9.92
CA ARG A 31 -2.26 -10.56 8.63
C ARG A 31 -3.49 -10.30 7.77
N HIS A 32 -4.64 -9.98 8.37
CA HIS A 32 -5.88 -9.83 7.61
C HIS A 32 -5.73 -8.83 6.47
N LEU A 33 -5.45 -7.59 6.79
CA LEU A 33 -5.28 -6.56 5.75
C LEU A 33 -3.97 -6.72 4.97
N LEU A 34 -2.87 -7.16 5.62
CA LEU A 34 -1.58 -7.33 4.94
C LEU A 34 -1.67 -8.35 3.79
N ASP A 35 -2.31 -9.49 4.02
CA ASP A 35 -2.47 -10.52 2.99
C ASP A 35 -3.27 -9.96 1.79
N HIS A 36 -4.34 -9.19 2.04
CA HIS A 36 -5.10 -8.51 0.97
C HIS A 36 -4.23 -7.50 0.19
N LEU A 37 -3.41 -6.71 0.88
CA LEU A 37 -2.54 -5.73 0.21
C LEU A 37 -1.48 -6.41 -0.66
N ILE A 38 -0.95 -7.56 -0.25
CA ILE A 38 -0.01 -8.36 -1.05
C ILE A 38 -0.69 -8.85 -2.33
N GLU A 39 -1.89 -9.44 -2.21
CA GLU A 39 -2.66 -9.91 -3.37
C GLU A 39 -2.98 -8.77 -4.34
N ILE A 40 -3.38 -7.60 -3.82
CA ILE A 40 -3.65 -6.40 -4.62
C ILE A 40 -2.38 -5.95 -5.35
N LYS A 41 -1.25 -5.82 -4.64
CA LYS A 41 0.05 -5.46 -5.24
C LYS A 41 0.40 -6.39 -6.39
N ASP A 42 0.32 -7.70 -6.18
CA ASP A 42 0.69 -8.70 -7.18
C ASP A 42 -0.22 -8.59 -8.41
N ARG A 43 -1.52 -8.37 -8.21
CA ARG A 43 -2.49 -8.18 -9.29
C ARG A 43 -2.16 -6.95 -10.14
N TYR A 44 -1.96 -5.77 -9.54
CA TYR A 44 -1.68 -4.54 -10.28
C TYR A 44 -0.33 -4.59 -11.00
N ASN A 45 0.71 -5.12 -10.37
CA ASN A 45 2.02 -5.22 -10.97
C ASN A 45 2.04 -6.22 -12.15
N ASN A 46 1.29 -7.33 -12.07
CA ASN A 46 1.12 -8.26 -13.18
C ASN A 46 0.37 -7.63 -14.35
N LEU A 47 -0.68 -6.86 -14.11
CA LEU A 47 -1.41 -6.15 -15.16
C LEU A 47 -0.52 -5.13 -15.88
N GLU A 48 0.30 -4.37 -15.14
CA GLU A 48 1.21 -3.40 -15.72
C GLU A 48 2.30 -4.06 -16.57
N ASN A 49 2.84 -5.19 -16.12
CA ASN A 49 3.78 -5.99 -16.90
C ASN A 49 3.16 -6.48 -18.22
N ILE A 50 1.90 -6.91 -18.21
CA ILE A 50 1.18 -7.32 -19.43
C ILE A 50 1.00 -6.13 -20.39
N ARG A 51 0.61 -4.95 -19.88
CA ARG A 51 0.46 -3.72 -20.68
C ARG A 51 1.78 -3.31 -21.36
N THR A 52 2.86 -3.35 -20.61
CA THR A 52 4.18 -2.92 -21.10
C THR A 52 4.71 -3.89 -22.15
N ASN A 53 4.62 -5.20 -21.92
CA ASN A 53 5.06 -6.21 -22.87
C ASN A 53 4.25 -6.14 -24.18
N LYS A 54 2.94 -5.90 -24.11
CA LYS A 54 2.12 -5.72 -25.33
C LYS A 54 2.47 -4.47 -26.12
N ARG A 55 2.86 -3.36 -25.47
CA ARG A 55 3.33 -2.14 -26.16
C ARG A 55 4.63 -2.37 -26.94
N LEU A 56 5.46 -3.33 -26.52
CA LEU A 56 6.70 -3.70 -27.19
C LEU A 56 6.45 -4.63 -28.40
N ASP A 57 5.35 -5.42 -28.39
CA ASP A 57 5.10 -6.47 -29.38
C ASP A 57 4.02 -6.10 -30.42
N SER A 58 3.36 -4.94 -30.36
CA SER A 58 2.19 -4.68 -31.19
C SER A 58 2.24 -3.44 -32.05
N ASP A 59 2.02 -3.72 -33.32
CA ASP A 59 0.97 -3.12 -34.14
C ASP A 59 -0.33 -3.91 -33.88
N GLU A 60 -1.40 -3.16 -33.44
CA GLU A 60 -2.80 -3.58 -33.37
C GLU A 60 -3.25 -4.67 -32.36
N MET A 61 -3.73 -4.24 -31.17
CA MET A 61 -4.93 -4.84 -30.53
C MET A 61 -5.43 -3.98 -29.36
N ASP A 62 -6.76 -3.78 -29.27
CA ASP A 62 -7.46 -2.97 -28.28
C ASP A 62 -7.21 -3.50 -26.86
N THR A 63 -6.45 -2.72 -26.07
CA THR A 63 -5.98 -3.10 -24.73
C THR A 63 -7.07 -2.98 -23.67
N ASP A 64 -8.11 -2.20 -23.91
CA ASP A 64 -9.12 -1.86 -22.90
C ASP A 64 -10.07 -3.05 -22.63
N THR A 65 -10.40 -3.83 -23.64
CA THR A 65 -11.28 -5.02 -23.49
C THR A 65 -10.68 -6.14 -22.64
N VAL A 66 -9.34 -6.26 -22.61
CA VAL A 66 -8.66 -7.31 -21.82
C VAL A 66 -8.61 -6.96 -20.35
N ILE A 67 -8.55 -5.66 -20.03
CA ILE A 67 -8.43 -5.17 -18.65
C ILE A 67 -9.75 -5.31 -17.91
N ASP A 68 -10.88 -4.97 -18.55
CA ASP A 68 -12.22 -5.12 -17.97
C ASP A 68 -12.55 -6.59 -17.65
N THR A 69 -12.04 -7.53 -18.44
CA THR A 69 -12.23 -8.97 -18.18
C THR A 69 -11.43 -9.46 -16.98
N TYR A 70 -10.24 -8.87 -16.69
CA TYR A 70 -9.42 -9.26 -15.54
C TYR A 70 -9.83 -8.59 -14.22
N ILE A 71 -10.51 -7.45 -14.27
CA ILE A 71 -10.98 -6.75 -13.07
C ILE A 71 -12.23 -7.43 -12.48
N GLY A 72 -13.03 -8.14 -13.29
CA GLY A 72 -14.35 -8.68 -12.92
C GLY A 72 -14.42 -10.16 -12.53
N THR A 73 -13.35 -10.95 -12.63
CA THR A 73 -13.41 -12.40 -12.41
C THR A 73 -12.42 -12.90 -11.36
N ASP A 74 -12.91 -13.75 -10.43
CA ASP A 74 -12.10 -14.56 -9.51
C ASP A 74 -11.33 -15.65 -10.31
N ILE A 75 -10.25 -15.25 -10.99
CA ILE A 75 -9.40 -16.20 -11.71
C ILE A 75 -8.27 -16.64 -10.79
N ASP A 76 -8.23 -17.95 -10.53
CA ASP A 76 -7.12 -18.63 -9.84
C ASP A 76 -5.82 -18.50 -10.66
N LEU A 77 -5.00 -17.51 -10.32
CA LEU A 77 -3.74 -17.19 -10.98
C LEU A 77 -2.58 -18.12 -10.57
N SER A 78 -2.79 -19.06 -9.62
CA SER A 78 -1.74 -19.95 -9.12
C SER A 78 -1.15 -20.90 -10.17
N LYS A 79 -1.86 -21.15 -11.28
CA LYS A 79 -1.47 -22.13 -12.33
C LYS A 79 -0.75 -21.54 -13.54
N LYS A 80 -0.59 -20.22 -13.66
CA LYS A 80 0.06 -19.58 -14.82
C LYS A 80 1.40 -18.90 -14.55
N ALA A 81 1.84 -18.84 -13.31
CA ALA A 81 3.05 -18.10 -12.91
C ALA A 81 4.39 -18.77 -13.28
N GLU A 82 4.40 -20.03 -13.70
CA GLU A 82 5.66 -20.78 -13.88
C GLU A 82 6.37 -20.63 -15.24
N LYS A 83 5.85 -19.87 -16.19
CA LYS A 83 6.40 -19.86 -17.57
C LYS A 83 7.06 -18.57 -18.07
N ASN A 84 7.04 -17.44 -17.36
CA ASN A 84 7.53 -16.16 -17.91
C ASN A 84 8.64 -15.46 -17.10
N THR A 85 9.57 -16.19 -16.51
CA THR A 85 10.68 -15.58 -15.71
C THR A 85 11.95 -15.26 -16.52
N LYS A 86 11.92 -15.13 -17.84
CA LYS A 86 13.18 -14.98 -18.62
C LYS A 86 13.47 -13.62 -19.28
N ASN A 87 12.58 -12.64 -19.26
CA ASN A 87 12.87 -11.31 -19.82
C ASN A 87 12.22 -10.21 -18.96
N ALA A 88 12.69 -10.03 -17.73
CA ALA A 88 12.32 -8.87 -16.93
C ALA A 88 13.34 -7.76 -17.20
N GLU A 89 13.16 -6.99 -18.24
CA GLU A 89 13.70 -5.63 -18.29
C GLU A 89 13.02 -4.81 -17.18
N SER A 90 13.79 -4.01 -16.44
CA SER A 90 13.46 -3.38 -15.17
C SER A 90 12.33 -2.37 -15.26
N ASN A 91 11.08 -2.81 -15.30
CA ASN A 91 9.95 -1.92 -15.06
C ASN A 91 9.79 -1.71 -13.55
N SER A 92 9.79 -0.44 -13.13
CA SER A 92 9.44 -0.10 -11.73
C SER A 92 8.01 -0.58 -11.43
N PRO A 93 7.76 -1.25 -10.31
CA PRO A 93 6.44 -1.74 -9.96
C PRO A 93 5.45 -0.57 -9.83
N LEU A 94 4.19 -0.78 -10.23
CA LEU A 94 3.13 0.20 -10.04
C LEU A 94 2.80 0.41 -8.56
N ILE A 95 2.87 -0.68 -7.78
CA ILE A 95 2.61 -0.70 -6.33
C ILE A 95 3.76 -1.42 -5.63
N ASP A 96 4.30 -0.85 -4.56
CA ASP A 96 5.18 -1.53 -3.62
C ASP A 96 4.63 -1.48 -2.18
N ILE A 97 5.11 -2.39 -1.32
CA ILE A 97 4.71 -2.47 0.08
C ILE A 97 5.93 -2.32 0.99
N THR A 98 5.81 -1.42 1.96
CA THR A 98 6.74 -1.28 3.08
C THR A 98 6.00 -1.50 4.39
N VAL A 99 6.31 -2.58 5.09
CA VAL A 99 5.78 -2.89 6.43
C VAL A 99 6.66 -2.22 7.47
N VAL A 100 6.07 -1.37 8.30
CA VAL A 100 6.77 -0.77 9.44
C VAL A 100 6.28 -1.44 10.72
N THR A 101 7.19 -2.09 11.43
CA THR A 101 6.87 -2.80 12.66
C THR A 101 7.93 -2.56 13.73
N ARG A 102 7.61 -2.82 14.99
CA ARG A 102 8.55 -2.93 16.11
C ARG A 102 8.71 -4.37 16.60
N TYR A 103 7.99 -5.29 15.99
CA TYR A 103 7.89 -6.69 16.40
C TYR A 103 8.68 -7.59 15.44
N ARG A 104 9.58 -8.39 16.03
CA ARG A 104 10.45 -9.26 15.25
C ARG A 104 9.68 -10.37 14.53
N GLU A 105 8.60 -10.87 15.13
CA GLU A 105 7.74 -11.90 14.55
C GLU A 105 7.07 -11.43 13.25
N ILE A 106 6.66 -10.17 13.17
CA ILE A 106 6.13 -9.59 11.93
C ILE A 106 7.24 -9.43 10.88
N LEU A 107 8.44 -9.03 11.31
CA LEU A 107 9.61 -8.94 10.42
C LEU A 107 9.92 -10.32 9.84
N ASP A 108 9.98 -11.37 10.67
CA ASP A 108 10.30 -12.73 10.24
C ASP A 108 9.23 -13.28 9.28
N TYR A 109 7.95 -13.00 9.53
CA TYR A 109 6.86 -13.36 8.62
C TYR A 109 7.02 -12.68 7.25
N CYS A 110 7.25 -11.37 7.24
CA CYS A 110 7.34 -10.61 6.00
C CYS A 110 8.64 -10.87 5.21
N ALA A 111 9.71 -11.34 5.87
CA ALA A 111 10.98 -11.66 5.21
C ALA A 111 10.84 -12.79 4.18
N GLY A 112 9.81 -13.63 4.30
CA GLY A 112 9.47 -14.68 3.33
C GLY A 112 8.60 -14.23 2.15
N ILE A 113 8.15 -12.98 2.13
CA ILE A 113 7.22 -12.47 1.11
C ILE A 113 8.00 -11.71 0.04
N PRO A 114 7.96 -12.13 -1.23
CA PRO A 114 8.64 -11.44 -2.33
C PRO A 114 8.18 -9.97 -2.43
N ASP A 115 9.11 -9.07 -2.72
CA ASP A 115 8.87 -7.64 -2.93
C ASP A 115 8.13 -6.94 -1.77
N CYS A 116 8.20 -7.51 -0.56
CA CYS A 116 7.73 -6.89 0.67
C CYS A 116 8.94 -6.36 1.46
N ARG A 117 9.05 -5.04 1.55
CA ARG A 117 10.09 -4.42 2.38
C ARG A 117 9.62 -4.36 3.82
N VAL A 118 10.50 -4.66 4.76
CA VAL A 118 10.20 -4.56 6.18
C VAL A 118 11.17 -3.63 6.88
N VAL A 119 10.64 -2.77 7.73
CA VAL A 119 11.43 -1.83 8.54
C VAL A 119 11.13 -2.07 10.01
N LEU A 120 12.17 -2.39 10.77
CA LEU A 120 12.08 -2.44 12.22
C LEU A 120 12.24 -1.02 12.78
N SER A 121 11.19 -0.51 13.42
CA SER A 121 11.14 0.84 13.99
C SER A 121 10.80 0.82 15.48
N PRO A 122 11.79 0.65 16.36
CA PRO A 122 11.57 0.69 17.81
C PRO A 122 10.98 2.03 18.27
N ASP A 123 11.37 3.13 17.62
CA ASP A 123 10.89 4.48 17.95
C ASP A 123 9.38 4.68 17.69
N SER A 124 8.72 3.79 16.97
CA SER A 124 7.26 3.78 16.83
C SER A 124 6.52 3.70 18.19
N GLU A 125 7.19 3.30 19.25
CA GLU A 125 6.68 3.36 20.63
C GLU A 125 6.38 4.80 21.09
N LYS A 126 7.11 5.77 20.56
CA LYS A 126 6.99 7.19 20.91
C LYS A 126 5.79 7.89 20.27
N GLY A 127 5.10 7.19 19.32
CA GLY A 127 3.90 7.70 18.67
C GLY A 127 3.82 7.35 17.18
N ILE A 128 2.63 7.53 16.61
CA ILE A 128 2.33 7.15 15.21
C ILE A 128 3.19 7.92 14.19
N SER A 129 3.60 9.14 14.50
CA SER A 129 4.46 9.94 13.60
C SER A 129 5.79 9.27 13.32
N TYR A 130 6.35 8.52 14.27
CA TYR A 130 7.59 7.77 14.08
C TYR A 130 7.42 6.61 13.11
N THR A 131 6.27 5.92 13.15
CA THR A 131 5.93 4.86 12.20
C THR A 131 5.80 5.43 10.78
N ILE A 132 5.10 6.56 10.63
CA ILE A 132 4.95 7.27 9.35
C ILE A 132 6.32 7.66 8.78
N LYS A 133 7.17 8.31 9.58
CA LYS A 133 8.51 8.74 9.18
C LYS A 133 9.39 7.56 8.76
N ALA A 134 9.40 6.49 9.55
CA ALA A 134 10.19 5.29 9.24
C ALA A 134 9.80 4.68 7.89
N GLY A 135 8.50 4.60 7.59
CA GLY A 135 8.00 4.11 6.31
C GLY A 135 8.41 5.00 5.13
N ILE A 136 8.20 6.31 5.26
CA ILE A 136 8.59 7.28 4.22
C ILE A 136 10.10 7.22 3.95
N MET A 137 10.92 7.23 5.00
CA MET A 137 12.38 7.18 4.87
C MET A 137 12.85 5.90 4.19
N ALA A 138 12.24 4.76 4.49
CA ALA A 138 12.57 3.48 3.85
C ALA A 138 12.25 3.47 2.35
N VAL A 139 11.11 4.05 1.95
CA VAL A 139 10.75 4.23 0.53
C VAL A 139 11.78 5.12 -0.17
N GLN A 140 12.10 6.29 0.42
CA GLN A 140 13.07 7.22 -0.16
C GLN A 140 14.48 6.63 -0.27
N GLU A 141 14.92 5.84 0.71
CA GLU A 141 16.21 5.16 0.68
C GLU A 141 16.28 4.12 -0.46
N GLN A 142 15.19 3.36 -0.66
CA GLN A 142 15.12 2.39 -1.75
C GLN A 142 15.18 3.07 -3.12
N LYS A 143 14.47 4.20 -3.31
CA LYS A 143 14.53 4.98 -4.54
C LYS A 143 15.97 5.41 -4.84
N LYS A 144 16.66 5.98 -3.87
CA LYS A 144 18.08 6.36 -4.03
C LYS A 144 18.96 5.17 -4.44
N LYS A 145 18.72 3.98 -3.89
CA LYS A 145 19.46 2.77 -4.26
C LYS A 145 19.17 2.34 -5.70
N ASN A 146 17.92 2.43 -6.13
CA ASN A 146 17.51 2.10 -7.50
C ASN A 146 18.11 3.09 -8.50
N ASP A 147 18.06 4.39 -8.24
CA ASP A 147 18.66 5.44 -9.09
C ASP A 147 20.17 5.24 -9.28
N VAL A 148 20.88 4.86 -8.20
CA VAL A 148 22.32 4.57 -8.27
C VAL A 148 22.60 3.33 -9.12
N ARG A 149 21.73 2.31 -9.06
CA ARG A 149 21.88 1.09 -9.88
C ARG A 149 21.64 1.38 -11.36
N GLN A 150 20.59 2.12 -11.70
CA GLN A 150 20.28 2.51 -13.07
C GLN A 150 21.41 3.34 -13.68
N LYS A 151 21.90 4.37 -13.00
CA LYS A 151 23.05 5.19 -13.46
C LYS A 151 24.34 4.38 -13.67
N LYS A 152 24.51 3.25 -13.01
CA LYS A 152 25.66 2.35 -13.25
C LYS A 152 25.49 1.49 -14.51
N GLN A 153 24.24 1.19 -14.89
CA GLN A 153 23.92 0.40 -16.09
C GLN A 153 23.90 1.29 -17.35
N GLU A 154 23.44 2.53 -17.25
CA GLU A 154 23.33 3.49 -18.37
C GLU A 154 24.67 4.06 -18.88
N LYS A 155 25.78 3.83 -18.18
CA LYS A 155 27.12 4.24 -18.68
C LYS A 155 27.55 3.53 -19.98
N SER A 156 26.70 2.69 -20.55
CA SER A 156 26.95 1.96 -21.82
C SER A 156 26.00 2.33 -22.96
N SER A 157 25.08 3.30 -22.82
CA SER A 157 24.18 3.73 -23.90
C SER A 157 23.85 5.22 -23.82
N ASP A 158 24.27 5.97 -24.86
CA ASP A 158 23.93 7.38 -25.08
C ASP A 158 22.45 7.52 -25.52
N VAL A 159 21.50 7.39 -24.60
CA VAL A 159 20.10 7.73 -24.86
C VAL A 159 19.57 8.55 -23.69
N SER A 160 19.51 9.88 -23.88
CA SER A 160 18.80 10.79 -22.99
C SER A 160 17.31 10.52 -23.10
N GLN A 161 16.75 9.70 -22.22
CA GLN A 161 15.31 9.59 -22.07
C GLN A 161 14.84 10.68 -21.11
N ASN A 162 14.04 11.61 -21.62
CA ASN A 162 13.20 12.50 -20.83
C ASN A 162 12.18 11.61 -20.09
N SER A 163 12.50 11.19 -18.88
CA SER A 163 11.54 10.54 -17.98
C SER A 163 10.54 11.60 -17.53
N ALA A 164 9.32 11.55 -18.05
CA ALA A 164 8.20 12.26 -17.45
C ALA A 164 8.17 11.89 -15.95
N GLU A 165 8.17 12.87 -15.05
CA GLU A 165 8.06 12.62 -13.60
C GLU A 165 6.76 11.87 -13.33
N THR A 166 6.86 10.59 -13.05
CA THR A 166 5.71 9.77 -12.71
C THR A 166 5.20 10.20 -11.35
N GLU A 167 3.95 10.61 -11.27
CA GLU A 167 3.32 10.99 -10.00
C GLU A 167 3.40 9.85 -8.99
N GLU A 168 3.77 10.19 -7.77
CA GLU A 168 3.94 9.25 -6.67
C GLU A 168 2.99 9.56 -5.53
N TYR A 169 2.42 8.49 -4.98
CA TYR A 169 1.50 8.55 -3.86
C TYR A 169 1.95 7.62 -2.75
N TYR A 170 1.69 8.02 -1.52
CA TYR A 170 1.99 7.26 -0.30
C TYR A 170 0.67 6.90 0.39
N MET A 171 0.33 5.61 0.39
CA MET A 171 -0.85 5.07 1.06
C MET A 171 -0.48 4.56 2.44
N PHE A 172 -1.13 5.06 3.48
CA PHE A 172 -0.94 4.59 4.85
C PHE A 172 -2.11 3.69 5.26
N ALA A 173 -1.82 2.41 5.47
CA ALA A 173 -2.75 1.40 5.94
C ALA A 173 -2.36 0.91 7.34
N VAL A 174 -3.33 0.65 8.21
CA VAL A 174 -3.11 0.30 9.62
C VAL A 174 -3.46 -1.17 9.88
N ALA A 175 -2.66 -1.83 10.71
CA ALA A 175 -2.76 -3.27 10.96
C ALA A 175 -3.91 -3.67 11.91
N ASP A 176 -4.63 -2.72 12.45
CA ASP A 176 -5.74 -2.93 13.39
C ASP A 176 -7.13 -2.74 12.77
N GLN A 177 -7.20 -2.72 11.42
CA GLN A 177 -8.43 -2.73 10.62
C GLN A 177 -8.57 -4.07 9.86
N PRO A 178 -8.83 -5.18 10.54
CA PRO A 178 -8.84 -6.52 9.93
C PRO A 178 -10.03 -6.76 9.00
N TYR A 179 -11.09 -5.98 9.10
CA TYR A 179 -12.32 -6.14 8.29
C TYR A 179 -12.31 -5.33 7.01
N LEU A 180 -11.27 -4.55 6.74
CA LEU A 180 -11.15 -3.79 5.49
C LEU A 180 -11.04 -4.76 4.31
N LYS A 181 -12.00 -4.66 3.38
CA LYS A 181 -12.10 -5.55 2.22
C LYS A 181 -11.14 -5.13 1.10
N SER A 182 -10.61 -6.10 0.37
CA SER A 182 -9.78 -5.87 -0.83
C SER A 182 -10.48 -4.95 -1.83
N GLN A 183 -11.79 -5.11 -2.03
CA GLN A 183 -12.57 -4.31 -2.98
C GLN A 183 -12.58 -2.81 -2.64
N SER A 184 -12.64 -2.48 -1.36
CA SER A 184 -12.61 -1.08 -0.91
C SER A 184 -11.23 -0.45 -1.12
N VAL A 185 -10.16 -1.22 -0.90
CA VAL A 185 -8.78 -0.79 -1.19
C VAL A 185 -8.57 -0.62 -2.69
N ILE A 186 -9.07 -1.54 -3.52
CA ILE A 186 -9.01 -1.46 -5.00
C ILE A 186 -9.69 -0.18 -5.49
N LYS A 187 -10.92 0.12 -5.02
CA LYS A 187 -11.61 1.36 -5.38
C LYS A 187 -10.79 2.62 -5.06
N LEU A 188 -10.10 2.61 -3.91
CA LEU A 188 -9.25 3.74 -3.52
C LEU A 188 -8.04 3.86 -4.44
N ILE A 189 -7.37 2.75 -4.77
CA ILE A 189 -6.22 2.71 -5.68
C ILE A 189 -6.63 3.19 -7.07
N ASP A 190 -7.72 2.67 -7.62
CA ASP A 190 -8.23 3.07 -8.93
C ASP A 190 -8.52 4.57 -8.97
N LYS A 191 -9.13 5.11 -7.91
CA LYS A 191 -9.40 6.56 -7.80
C LYS A 191 -8.13 7.41 -7.78
N VAL A 192 -7.06 6.92 -7.14
CA VAL A 192 -5.74 7.57 -7.15
C VAL A 192 -5.11 7.50 -8.55
N LEU A 193 -5.22 6.37 -9.24
CA LEU A 193 -4.65 6.18 -10.58
C LEU A 193 -5.39 6.97 -11.67
N GLU A 194 -6.67 7.28 -11.46
CA GLU A 194 -7.46 8.18 -12.33
C GLU A 194 -7.03 9.65 -12.22
N ASN A 195 -6.30 10.04 -11.16
CA ASN A 195 -5.89 11.43 -10.91
C ASN A 195 -4.68 11.80 -11.79
N THR A 196 -4.92 11.95 -13.08
CA THR A 196 -3.92 12.38 -14.04
C THR A 196 -3.66 13.89 -13.90
N GLY A 197 -2.40 14.28 -13.72
CA GLY A 197 -2.00 15.68 -13.53
C GLY A 197 -1.85 16.12 -12.07
N GLY A 198 -2.05 15.20 -11.09
CA GLY A 198 -1.72 15.44 -9.67
C GLY A 198 -2.53 16.53 -8.98
N GLU A 199 -3.70 16.91 -9.52
CA GLU A 199 -4.53 18.00 -8.99
C GLU A 199 -5.00 17.70 -7.56
N GLN A 200 -5.35 16.44 -7.29
CA GLN A 200 -5.79 16.01 -5.97
C GLN A 200 -4.62 15.43 -5.17
N LEU A 201 -4.43 15.96 -3.97
CA LEU A 201 -3.26 15.63 -3.15
C LEU A 201 -3.57 14.58 -2.06
N VAL A 202 -4.84 14.40 -1.69
CA VAL A 202 -5.26 13.54 -0.58
C VAL A 202 -6.48 12.73 -0.96
N PHE A 203 -6.44 11.41 -0.65
CA PHE A 203 -7.57 10.49 -0.84
C PHE A 203 -7.77 9.68 0.44
N SER A 204 -9.03 9.34 0.75
CA SER A 204 -9.35 8.52 1.91
C SER A 204 -10.63 7.72 1.69
N LEU A 205 -10.79 6.59 2.37
CA LEU A 205 -12.06 5.89 2.43
C LEU A 205 -13.04 6.62 3.35
N CYS A 206 -14.33 6.56 3.03
CA CYS A 206 -15.40 7.01 3.91
C CYS A 206 -16.62 6.07 3.83
N CYS A 207 -17.46 6.11 4.85
CA CYS A 207 -18.80 5.55 4.84
C CYS A 207 -19.73 6.59 5.48
N GLY A 208 -20.52 7.29 4.66
CA GLY A 208 -21.23 8.47 5.11
C GLY A 208 -20.28 9.52 5.69
N ASP A 209 -20.52 9.94 6.95
CA ASP A 209 -19.67 10.92 7.64
C ASP A 209 -18.41 10.32 8.28
N ALA A 210 -18.32 9.00 8.37
CA ALA A 210 -17.17 8.31 8.93
C ALA A 210 -16.03 8.28 7.91
N VAL A 211 -14.87 8.86 8.27
CA VAL A 211 -13.66 8.86 7.44
C VAL A 211 -12.61 7.98 8.11
N GLY A 212 -11.99 7.08 7.33
CA GLY A 212 -11.05 6.09 7.84
C GLY A 212 -9.78 5.91 7.01
N ASN A 213 -8.93 4.98 7.45
CA ASN A 213 -7.82 4.51 6.65
C ASN A 213 -8.29 3.44 5.64
N PRO A 214 -7.51 3.22 4.57
CA PRO A 214 -6.27 3.87 4.20
C PRO A 214 -6.44 5.33 3.79
N CYS A 215 -5.42 6.15 4.05
CA CYS A 215 -5.32 7.50 3.57
C CYS A 215 -4.11 7.63 2.63
N VAL A 216 -4.30 8.26 1.48
CA VAL A 216 -3.29 8.38 0.43
C VAL A 216 -2.89 9.84 0.27
N PHE A 217 -1.59 10.09 0.14
CA PHE A 217 -1.01 11.43 -0.02
C PHE A 217 -0.12 11.47 -1.25
N ASN A 218 -0.25 12.53 -2.04
CA ASN A 218 0.71 12.85 -3.08
C ASN A 218 2.10 13.11 -2.47
N SER A 219 3.17 12.76 -3.19
CA SER A 219 4.56 12.91 -2.73
C SER A 219 4.93 14.34 -2.36
N SER A 220 4.27 15.36 -2.91
CA SER A 220 4.46 16.76 -2.55
C SER A 220 4.14 17.07 -1.08
N LEU A 221 3.33 16.23 -0.42
CA LEU A 221 2.97 16.38 1.00
C LEU A 221 3.94 15.67 1.96
N ILE A 222 4.95 14.97 1.47
CA ILE A 222 5.96 14.28 2.29
C ILE A 222 6.63 15.20 3.31
N PRO A 223 7.05 16.43 2.98
CA PRO A 223 7.62 17.33 3.99
C PRO A 223 6.70 17.60 5.18
N GLN A 224 5.38 17.71 4.94
CA GLN A 224 4.39 17.91 6.00
C GLN A 224 4.24 16.65 6.86
N LEU A 225 4.23 15.45 6.25
CA LEU A 225 4.16 14.17 6.95
C LEU A 225 5.42 13.94 7.80
N LEU A 226 6.60 14.30 7.30
CA LEU A 226 7.86 14.22 8.03
C LEU A 226 7.96 15.24 9.18
N SER A 227 7.17 16.31 9.18
CA SER A 227 7.10 17.28 10.27
C SER A 227 6.18 16.87 11.43
N LEU A 228 5.44 15.75 11.31
CA LEU A 228 4.55 15.26 12.36
C LEU A 228 5.34 14.86 13.60
N GLU A 229 4.75 15.02 14.79
CA GLU A 229 5.37 14.70 16.08
C GLU A 229 4.42 13.91 16.99
N GLY A 230 4.97 13.02 17.80
CA GLY A 230 4.25 12.20 18.79
C GLY A 230 3.10 11.40 18.16
N ASP A 231 1.92 11.50 18.74
CA ASP A 231 0.73 10.76 18.30
C ASP A 231 -0.08 11.49 17.20
N LYS A 232 0.51 12.50 16.54
CA LYS A 232 -0.11 13.13 15.38
C LYS A 232 0.08 12.22 14.15
N GLY A 233 -1.03 11.76 13.57
CA GLY A 233 -1.05 10.95 12.37
C GLY A 233 -1.32 11.76 11.09
N GLY A 234 -1.35 11.09 9.94
CA GLY A 234 -1.61 11.68 8.63
C GLY A 234 -2.91 12.48 8.54
N ARG A 235 -3.94 12.13 9.33
CA ARG A 235 -5.21 12.87 9.39
C ARG A 235 -5.03 14.35 9.72
N SER A 236 -3.99 14.73 10.48
CA SER A 236 -3.69 16.14 10.77
C SER A 236 -3.14 16.92 9.57
N VAL A 237 -2.53 16.22 8.62
CA VAL A 237 -2.12 16.78 7.33
C VAL A 237 -3.33 16.80 6.38
N ALA A 238 -4.06 15.69 6.25
CA ALA A 238 -5.23 15.58 5.39
C ALA A 238 -6.25 16.70 5.61
N LYS A 239 -6.53 17.07 6.87
CA LYS A 239 -7.46 18.16 7.22
C LYS A 239 -7.09 19.55 6.69
N LYS A 240 -5.87 19.74 6.19
CA LYS A 240 -5.38 21.03 5.64
C LYS A 240 -5.50 21.12 4.13
N HIS A 241 -5.95 20.05 3.50
CA HIS A 241 -6.06 19.91 2.05
C HIS A 241 -7.44 19.39 1.68
N ASP A 242 -7.86 19.68 0.45
CA ASP A 242 -9.03 19.06 -0.12
C ASP A 242 -8.80 17.56 -0.28
N CYS A 243 -9.72 16.76 0.24
CA CYS A 243 -9.64 15.32 0.24
C CYS A 243 -10.71 14.72 -0.67
N VAL A 244 -10.30 13.85 -1.58
CA VAL A 244 -11.22 13.01 -2.34
C VAL A 244 -11.63 11.82 -1.47
N TYR A 245 -12.90 11.73 -1.15
CA TYR A 245 -13.45 10.64 -0.37
C TYR A 245 -14.01 9.56 -1.30
N VAL A 246 -13.58 8.31 -1.06
CA VAL A 246 -14.07 7.13 -1.77
C VAL A 246 -15.04 6.41 -0.86
N ASP A 247 -16.34 6.45 -1.22
CA ASP A 247 -17.41 5.89 -0.40
C ASP A 247 -17.46 4.37 -0.48
N ILE A 248 -17.59 3.73 0.69
CA ILE A 248 -17.79 2.30 0.86
C ILE A 248 -19.11 2.01 1.56
N ALA A 249 -19.67 0.83 1.33
CA ALA A 249 -21.02 0.50 1.80
C ALA A 249 -21.10 0.06 3.28
N ASP A 250 -19.97 -0.33 3.88
CA ASP A 250 -19.92 -1.00 5.19
C ASP A 250 -18.96 -0.28 6.14
N GLU A 251 -19.52 0.46 7.09
CA GLU A 251 -18.73 1.22 8.08
C GLU A 251 -17.82 0.33 8.94
N SER A 252 -18.19 -0.95 9.11
CA SER A 252 -17.37 -1.90 9.89
C SER A 252 -15.97 -2.10 9.30
N GLU A 253 -15.79 -1.86 7.99
CA GLU A 253 -14.49 -1.92 7.32
C GLU A 253 -13.52 -0.84 7.83
N LEU A 254 -14.02 0.29 8.31
CA LEU A 254 -13.23 1.42 8.83
C LEU A 254 -12.95 1.32 10.33
N MET A 255 -13.46 0.27 11.00
CA MET A 255 -13.34 0.15 12.44
C MET A 255 -11.98 -0.38 12.88
N ASP A 256 -11.30 0.39 13.76
CA ASP A 256 -10.13 -0.08 14.48
C ASP A 256 -10.54 -1.00 15.64
N ILE A 257 -9.87 -2.14 15.80
CA ILE A 257 -10.06 -3.01 16.96
C ILE A 257 -9.12 -2.54 18.08
N ASP A 258 -9.66 -1.76 19.02
CA ASP A 258 -8.90 -1.19 20.14
C ASP A 258 -9.05 -1.95 21.47
N THR A 259 -10.07 -2.79 21.58
CA THR A 259 -10.40 -3.52 22.80
C THR A 259 -10.93 -4.92 22.49
N LEU A 260 -10.74 -5.88 23.43
CA LEU A 260 -11.27 -7.25 23.32
C LEU A 260 -12.80 -7.31 23.21
N SER A 261 -13.53 -6.31 23.72
CA SER A 261 -14.99 -6.25 23.60
C SER A 261 -15.43 -5.96 22.16
N LYS A 262 -14.68 -5.18 21.41
CA LYS A 262 -14.95 -4.90 19.97
C LYS A 262 -14.68 -6.15 19.11
N SER A 263 -13.66 -6.95 19.42
CA SER A 263 -13.34 -8.17 18.65
C SER A 263 -14.42 -9.26 18.78
N LYS A 264 -15.18 -9.27 19.90
CA LYS A 264 -16.25 -10.23 20.13
C LYS A 264 -17.60 -9.84 19.51
N GLN A 265 -17.82 -8.54 19.23
CA GLN A 265 -19.09 -8.07 18.66
C GLN A 265 -19.17 -8.27 17.15
N THR A 266 -18.04 -8.38 16.46
CA THR A 266 -17.96 -8.53 15.00
C THR A 266 -17.83 -9.99 14.55
N GLY A 267 -17.57 -10.93 15.46
CA GLY A 267 -17.44 -12.38 15.18
C GLY A 267 -18.74 -13.18 15.23
N THR A 268 -19.93 -12.53 15.19
CA THR A 268 -21.22 -13.22 15.20
C THR A 268 -22.08 -12.70 14.04
N LEU A 269 -21.80 -13.19 12.86
CA LEU A 269 -22.74 -13.25 11.73
C LEU A 269 -22.59 -14.59 11.04
#